data_f71d0897edc11237b8bec6b79647669a
#
_entry.id   f71d0897edc11237b8bec6b79647669a
#
_cell.length_a   1.000
_cell.length_b   1.000
_cell.length_c   1.000
_cell.angle_alpha   90.00
_cell.angle_beta   90.00
_cell.angle_gamma   90.00
#
_symmetry.space_group_name_H-M   'P 1'
#
loop_
_entity.id
_entity.type
_entity.pdbx_description
1 polymer ?
#
loop_
_entity_poly.entity_id
_entity_poly.type
_entity_poly.pdbx_seq_one_letter_code
_entity_poly.pdbx_strand_id
1 'polypeptide(L)'
;MADASTVTTQTNPRGIPVAPFVDNVSDYVASRAEVEPTLRSFQEMISKYQFMEVNTQRRAQGLREKLPDIKKTLEMVRFLKLRKETSAPGPLDTNFELNDTLYARATISPADTNEVYLWLGANVMLAYPLSEAESMLQEKLTAAEQSLANCDEDLEFLREQITTLEVATARVYNWDVVQRRKDKGDGKEEKPQAG
;
A
#
# COMPACT_ATOMS: atom_id res chain seq x y z
N MET A 1 -8.55 -38.86 -14.26
CA MET A 1 -7.58 -38.04 -13.53
C MET A 1 -7.26 -36.87 -14.43
N ALA A 2 -7.95 -35.76 -14.24
CA ALA A 2 -7.75 -34.56 -15.01
C ALA A 2 -6.61 -33.78 -14.36
N ASP A 3 -5.58 -33.54 -15.14
CA ASP A 3 -4.36 -32.82 -14.81
C ASP A 3 -4.75 -31.39 -14.38
N ALA A 4 -4.51 -31.10 -13.10
CA ALA A 4 -4.64 -29.73 -12.60
C ALA A 4 -3.48 -28.93 -13.17
N SER A 5 -3.70 -28.34 -14.33
CA SER A 5 -2.79 -27.36 -14.91
C SER A 5 -2.57 -26.27 -13.86
N THR A 6 -1.39 -26.24 -13.28
CA THR A 6 -0.90 -25.15 -12.45
C THR A 6 -0.89 -23.88 -13.28
N VAL A 7 -2.01 -23.15 -13.26
CA VAL A 7 -2.06 -21.79 -13.76
C VAL A 7 -1.08 -21.01 -12.90
N THR A 8 0.09 -20.72 -13.44
CA THR A 8 1.05 -19.81 -12.84
C THR A 8 0.36 -18.46 -12.73
N THR A 9 -0.21 -18.20 -11.57
CA THR A 9 -0.87 -16.92 -11.28
C THR A 9 0.21 -15.85 -11.38
N GLN A 10 0.14 -15.01 -12.41
CA GLN A 10 1.03 -13.85 -12.50
C GLN A 10 0.79 -12.98 -11.28
N THR A 11 1.88 -12.50 -10.68
CA THR A 11 1.81 -11.62 -9.50
C THR A 11 2.67 -10.38 -9.75
N ASN A 12 2.36 -9.30 -9.04
CA ASN A 12 3.27 -8.18 -8.96
C ASN A 12 4.56 -8.56 -8.20
N PRO A 13 5.61 -7.71 -8.15
CA PRO A 13 6.86 -8.01 -7.44
C PRO A 13 6.69 -8.32 -5.93
N ARG A 14 5.55 -7.97 -5.34
CA ARG A 14 5.25 -8.16 -3.91
C ARG A 14 4.20 -9.27 -3.67
N GLY A 15 3.92 -10.06 -4.69
CA GLY A 15 3.09 -11.27 -4.60
C GLY A 15 1.58 -11.02 -4.66
N ILE A 16 1.13 -9.83 -5.06
CA ILE A 16 -0.29 -9.57 -5.29
C ILE A 16 -0.68 -10.20 -6.63
N PRO A 17 -1.67 -11.11 -6.69
CA PRO A 17 -2.04 -11.78 -7.91
C PRO A 17 -2.67 -10.82 -8.94
N VAL A 18 -2.50 -11.13 -10.21
CA VAL A 18 -3.17 -10.43 -11.32
C VAL A 18 -4.60 -10.95 -11.45
N ALA A 19 -5.54 -10.04 -11.64
CA ALA A 19 -6.93 -10.38 -11.89
C ALA A 19 -7.11 -11.03 -13.28
N PRO A 20 -8.02 -11.99 -13.42
CA PRO A 20 -8.31 -12.58 -14.70
C PRO A 20 -8.95 -11.53 -15.63
N PHE A 21 -8.42 -11.40 -16.83
CA PHE A 21 -9.01 -10.57 -17.87
C PHE A 21 -9.98 -11.40 -18.70
N VAL A 22 -11.27 -11.07 -18.66
CA VAL A 22 -12.31 -11.76 -19.42
C VAL A 22 -12.45 -11.10 -20.79
N ASP A 23 -11.74 -11.62 -21.76
CA ASP A 23 -11.87 -11.15 -23.15
C ASP A 23 -13.13 -11.73 -23.80
N ASN A 24 -13.29 -13.04 -23.75
CA ASN A 24 -14.46 -13.74 -24.23
C ASN A 24 -15.16 -14.45 -23.05
N VAL A 25 -16.43 -14.09 -22.81
CA VAL A 25 -17.20 -14.64 -21.68
C VAL A 25 -17.41 -16.16 -21.80
N SER A 26 -17.52 -16.67 -23.03
CA SER A 26 -17.73 -18.09 -23.28
C SER A 26 -16.59 -19.00 -22.80
N ASP A 27 -15.41 -18.44 -22.59
CA ASP A 27 -14.25 -19.17 -22.07
C ASP A 27 -14.31 -19.34 -20.54
N TYR A 28 -15.09 -18.49 -19.86
CA TYR A 28 -15.26 -18.48 -18.41
C TYR A 28 -16.58 -19.08 -17.94
N VAL A 29 -17.59 -19.06 -18.80
CA VAL A 29 -18.96 -19.47 -18.48
C VAL A 29 -19.50 -20.30 -19.63
N ALA A 30 -19.51 -21.63 -19.47
CA ALA A 30 -20.03 -22.55 -20.48
C ALA A 30 -21.57 -22.60 -20.47
N SER A 31 -22.21 -22.32 -19.33
CA SER A 31 -23.67 -22.36 -19.18
C SER A 31 -24.19 -21.27 -18.25
N ARG A 32 -25.46 -20.95 -18.36
CA ARG A 32 -26.14 -19.97 -17.47
C ARG A 32 -26.06 -20.35 -15.98
N ALA A 33 -25.98 -21.63 -15.67
CA ALA A 33 -25.85 -22.12 -14.30
C ALA A 33 -24.52 -21.68 -13.64
N GLU A 34 -23.49 -21.41 -14.45
CA GLU A 34 -22.15 -21.00 -13.99
C GLU A 34 -22.02 -19.49 -13.82
N VAL A 35 -22.96 -18.69 -14.32
CA VAL A 35 -22.92 -17.21 -14.23
C VAL A 35 -22.89 -16.76 -12.78
N GLU A 36 -23.81 -17.22 -11.95
CA GLU A 36 -23.92 -16.78 -10.58
C GLU A 36 -22.70 -17.17 -9.71
N PRO A 37 -22.18 -18.42 -9.77
CA PRO A 37 -20.92 -18.77 -9.12
C PRO A 37 -19.73 -17.91 -9.57
N THR A 38 -19.62 -17.63 -10.88
CA THR A 38 -18.54 -16.81 -11.43
C THR A 38 -18.62 -15.37 -10.93
N LEU A 39 -19.81 -14.75 -10.96
CA LEU A 39 -20.02 -13.40 -10.44
C LEU A 39 -19.71 -13.32 -8.94
N ARG A 40 -20.09 -14.34 -8.17
CA ARG A 40 -19.75 -14.42 -6.73
C ARG A 40 -18.24 -14.51 -6.52
N SER A 41 -17.53 -15.33 -7.29
CA SER A 41 -16.09 -15.43 -7.25
C SER A 41 -15.40 -14.09 -7.56
N PHE A 42 -15.86 -13.37 -8.58
CA PHE A 42 -15.33 -12.04 -8.89
C PHE A 42 -15.59 -11.03 -7.78
N GLN A 43 -16.80 -11.06 -7.18
CA GLN A 43 -17.11 -10.19 -6.04
C GLN A 43 -16.24 -10.47 -4.82
N GLU A 44 -15.95 -11.75 -4.54
CA GLU A 44 -15.01 -12.13 -3.47
C GLU A 44 -13.58 -11.64 -3.75
N MET A 45 -13.12 -11.74 -5.02
CA MET A 45 -11.81 -11.21 -5.41
C MET A 45 -11.75 -9.68 -5.28
N ILE A 46 -12.77 -8.96 -5.75
CA ILE A 46 -12.87 -7.50 -5.59
C ILE A 46 -12.78 -7.12 -4.11
N SER A 47 -13.53 -7.81 -3.24
CA SER A 47 -13.51 -7.54 -1.80
C SER A 47 -12.12 -7.77 -1.18
N LYS A 48 -11.38 -8.79 -1.64
CA LYS A 48 -10.00 -9.05 -1.21
C LYS A 48 -9.05 -7.93 -1.66
N TYR A 49 -9.14 -7.46 -2.91
CA TYR A 49 -8.32 -6.36 -3.40
C TYR A 49 -8.64 -5.04 -2.69
N GLN A 50 -9.92 -4.73 -2.46
CA GLN A 50 -10.33 -3.55 -1.70
C GLN A 50 -9.79 -3.59 -0.26
N PHE A 51 -9.82 -4.75 0.38
CA PHE A 51 -9.22 -4.92 1.70
C PHE A 51 -7.70 -4.68 1.69
N MET A 52 -6.99 -5.22 0.68
CA MET A 52 -5.55 -4.96 0.51
C MET A 52 -5.27 -3.47 0.23
N GLU A 53 -6.08 -2.82 -0.61
CA GLU A 53 -5.97 -1.39 -0.91
C GLU A 53 -6.07 -0.53 0.35
N VAL A 54 -7.10 -0.75 1.17
CA VAL A 54 -7.30 -0.01 2.43
C VAL A 54 -6.11 -0.19 3.38
N ASN A 55 -5.58 -1.42 3.51
CA ASN A 55 -4.43 -1.67 4.39
C ASN A 55 -3.15 -1.02 3.86
N THR A 56 -2.90 -1.10 2.55
CA THR A 56 -1.74 -0.47 1.90
C THR A 56 -1.82 1.05 2.01
N GLN A 57 -3.01 1.63 1.84
CA GLN A 57 -3.24 3.07 2.00
C GLN A 57 -2.95 3.55 3.43
N ARG A 58 -3.38 2.81 4.45
CA ARG A 58 -3.07 3.13 5.86
C ARG A 58 -1.57 3.07 6.13
N ARG A 59 -0.89 2.07 5.57
CA ARG A 59 0.56 1.93 5.69
C ARG A 59 1.28 3.10 5.01
N ALA A 60 0.89 3.47 3.79
CA ALA A 60 1.45 4.60 3.07
C ALA A 60 1.25 5.91 3.83
N GLN A 61 0.06 6.14 4.39
CA GLN A 61 -0.23 7.32 5.20
C GLN A 61 0.66 7.40 6.43
N GLY A 62 0.79 6.31 7.20
CA GLY A 62 1.67 6.28 8.37
C GLY A 62 3.15 6.51 8.03
N LEU A 63 3.60 6.08 6.84
CA LEU A 63 4.95 6.40 6.35
C LEU A 63 5.10 7.87 5.99
N ARG A 64 4.10 8.48 5.31
CA ARG A 64 4.10 9.91 4.95
C ARG A 64 4.13 10.81 6.19
N GLU A 65 3.48 10.42 7.26
CA GLU A 65 3.48 11.14 8.54
C GLU A 65 4.85 11.06 9.25
N LYS A 66 5.52 9.90 9.18
CA LYS A 66 6.81 9.67 9.86
C LYS A 66 8.04 10.19 9.11
N LEU A 67 7.99 10.21 7.78
CA LEU A 67 9.13 10.61 6.95
C LEU A 67 9.66 12.02 7.27
N PRO A 68 8.83 13.06 7.46
CA PRO A 68 9.30 14.39 7.81
C PRO A 68 10.06 14.42 9.14
N ASP A 69 9.61 13.65 10.14
CA ASP A 69 10.25 13.61 11.46
C ASP A 69 11.62 12.92 11.40
N ILE A 70 11.74 11.82 10.63
CA ILE A 70 13.03 11.18 10.40
C ILE A 70 13.99 12.15 9.70
N LYS A 71 13.52 12.88 8.67
CA LYS A 71 14.33 13.88 7.95
C LYS A 71 14.81 14.98 8.88
N LYS A 72 13.93 15.58 9.66
CA LYS A 72 14.29 16.64 10.63
C LYS A 72 15.29 16.14 11.67
N THR A 73 15.09 14.93 12.19
CA THR A 73 16.02 14.34 13.17
C THR A 73 17.40 14.11 12.56
N LEU A 74 17.46 13.60 11.33
CA LEU A 74 18.71 13.41 10.60
C LEU A 74 19.42 14.73 10.32
N GLU A 75 18.68 15.75 9.88
CA GLU A 75 19.23 17.12 9.67
C GLU A 75 19.81 17.70 10.95
N MET A 76 19.14 17.50 12.10
CA MET A 76 19.64 17.97 13.40
C MET A 76 20.93 17.25 13.81
N VAL A 77 21.01 15.92 13.64
CA VAL A 77 22.23 15.16 13.92
C VAL A 77 23.39 15.62 13.03
N ARG A 78 23.14 15.84 11.75
CA ARG A 78 24.13 16.40 10.80
C ARG A 78 24.59 17.80 11.20
N PHE A 79 23.66 18.63 11.61
CA PHE A 79 23.97 19.97 12.09
C PHE A 79 24.87 19.94 13.32
N LEU A 80 24.57 19.09 14.32
CA LEU A 80 25.43 18.95 15.52
C LEU A 80 26.82 18.42 15.17
N LYS A 81 26.91 17.44 14.27
CA LYS A 81 28.17 16.90 13.77
C LYS A 81 29.00 17.96 13.04
N LEU A 82 28.40 18.72 12.14
CA LEU A 82 29.07 19.79 11.42
C LEU A 82 29.60 20.88 12.37
N ARG A 83 28.78 21.29 13.34
CA ARG A 83 29.19 22.28 14.35
C ARG A 83 30.37 21.80 15.22
N LYS A 84 30.39 20.51 15.51
CA LYS A 84 31.52 19.89 16.24
C LYS A 84 32.80 19.89 15.39
N GLU A 85 32.71 19.47 14.12
CA GLU A 85 33.85 19.36 13.21
C GLU A 85 34.45 20.74 12.86
N THR A 86 33.60 21.74 12.66
CA THR A 86 34.04 23.09 12.29
C THR A 86 34.52 23.92 13.47
N SER A 87 34.53 23.37 14.71
CA SER A 87 34.86 24.10 15.94
C SER A 87 34.13 25.46 15.99
N ALA A 88 32.89 25.48 15.54
CA ALA A 88 32.09 26.70 15.48
C ALA A 88 32.00 27.36 16.88
N PRO A 89 32.24 28.68 16.98
CA PRO A 89 32.36 29.33 18.27
C PRO A 89 31.04 29.32 19.03
N GLY A 90 31.09 28.82 20.25
CA GLY A 90 30.08 29.02 21.28
C GLY A 90 29.00 27.93 21.36
N PRO A 91 28.36 27.90 22.51
CA PRO A 91 27.24 27.00 22.75
C PRO A 91 26.00 27.39 21.92
N LEU A 92 25.15 26.42 21.72
CA LEU A 92 23.85 26.60 21.03
C LEU A 92 22.76 26.80 22.09
N ASP A 93 22.17 27.97 22.14
CA ASP A 93 21.02 28.24 22.99
C ASP A 93 19.75 27.74 22.31
N THR A 94 18.94 27.01 23.01
CA THR A 94 17.66 26.48 22.56
C THR A 94 16.62 26.54 23.68
N ASN A 95 15.38 26.29 23.35
CA ASN A 95 14.32 26.14 24.33
C ASN A 95 14.00 24.64 24.47
N PHE A 96 14.00 24.16 25.70
CA PHE A 96 13.61 22.80 26.06
C PHE A 96 12.20 22.81 26.62
N GLU A 97 11.32 21.98 26.06
CA GLU A 97 9.94 21.84 26.51
C GLU A 97 9.91 21.00 27.80
N LEU A 98 9.36 21.59 28.86
CA LEU A 98 9.13 20.92 30.15
C LEU A 98 7.71 20.39 30.26
N ASN A 99 6.76 21.06 29.64
CA ASN A 99 5.35 20.70 29.52
C ASN A 99 4.74 21.51 28.37
N ASP A 100 3.57 21.14 27.87
CA ASP A 100 2.88 21.67 26.67
C ASP A 100 2.97 23.21 26.46
N THR A 101 3.06 23.98 27.54
CA THR A 101 3.14 25.44 27.47
C THR A 101 4.32 26.03 28.25
N LEU A 102 5.18 25.17 28.83
CA LEU A 102 6.30 25.58 29.68
C LEU A 102 7.63 25.18 29.06
N TYR A 103 8.44 26.16 28.75
CA TYR A 103 9.78 25.97 28.16
C TYR A 103 10.87 26.50 29.09
N ALA A 104 11.96 25.79 29.18
CA ALA A 104 13.19 26.24 29.82
C ALA A 104 14.25 26.57 28.76
N ARG A 105 15.08 27.56 29.06
CA ARG A 105 16.27 27.82 28.24
C ARG A 105 17.28 26.71 28.48
N ALA A 106 17.78 26.11 27.42
CA ALA A 106 18.81 25.09 27.43
C ALA A 106 20.00 25.52 26.57
N THR A 107 21.17 25.09 26.96
CA THR A 107 22.42 25.39 26.25
C THR A 107 23.11 24.09 25.91
N ILE A 108 23.39 23.87 24.63
CA ILE A 108 24.09 22.68 24.13
C ILE A 108 25.48 23.09 23.70
N SER A 109 26.51 22.37 24.19
CA SER A 109 27.90 22.51 23.73
C SER A 109 28.20 21.47 22.65
N PRO A 110 28.20 21.82 21.36
CA PRO A 110 28.44 20.85 20.27
C PRO A 110 29.83 20.19 20.39
N ALA A 111 30.83 20.92 20.90
CA ALA A 111 32.19 20.39 21.11
C ALA A 111 32.22 19.22 22.08
N ASP A 112 31.39 19.27 23.11
CA ASP A 112 31.31 18.24 24.16
C ASP A 112 30.28 17.14 23.86
N THR A 113 29.43 17.37 22.87
CA THR A 113 28.39 16.41 22.47
C THR A 113 28.99 15.30 21.63
N ASN A 114 29.16 14.11 22.21
CA ASN A 114 29.68 12.93 21.52
C ASN A 114 28.60 11.96 21.11
N GLU A 115 27.48 11.99 21.80
CA GLU A 115 26.34 11.08 21.61
C GLU A 115 24.99 11.84 21.61
N VAL A 116 24.01 11.25 21.02
CA VAL A 116 22.63 11.70 21.04
C VAL A 116 21.71 10.57 21.48
N TYR A 117 20.59 10.93 22.09
CA TYR A 117 19.61 9.97 22.55
C TYR A 117 18.49 9.86 21.52
N LEU A 118 18.29 8.67 20.97
CA LEU A 118 17.25 8.42 19.98
C LEU A 118 16.12 7.59 20.60
N TRP A 119 14.91 8.07 20.41
CA TRP A 119 13.71 7.33 20.79
C TRP A 119 13.41 6.26 19.75
N LEU A 120 13.46 4.98 20.14
CA LEU A 120 13.27 3.83 19.24
C LEU A 120 11.83 3.29 19.22
N GLY A 121 10.96 3.85 20.04
CA GLY A 121 9.61 3.34 20.26
C GLY A 121 9.54 2.37 21.46
N ALA A 122 8.35 1.88 21.76
CA ALA A 122 8.10 0.95 22.88
C ALA A 122 8.71 1.43 24.23
N ASN A 123 8.72 2.74 24.48
CA ASN A 123 9.29 3.38 25.67
C ASN A 123 10.82 3.15 25.84
N VAL A 124 11.54 2.95 24.73
CA VAL A 124 13.00 2.75 24.71
C VAL A 124 13.68 3.94 24.09
N MET A 125 14.66 4.50 24.82
CA MET A 125 15.57 5.54 24.36
C MET A 125 17.00 5.04 24.56
N LEU A 126 17.85 5.13 23.52
CA LEU A 126 19.24 4.71 23.57
C LEU A 126 20.17 5.83 23.13
N ALA A 127 21.35 5.86 23.72
CA ALA A 127 22.44 6.74 23.34
C ALA A 127 23.17 6.15 22.12
N TYR A 128 23.47 7.01 21.15
CA TYR A 128 24.25 6.67 19.96
C TYR A 128 25.33 7.74 19.72
N PRO A 129 26.54 7.33 19.33
CA PRO A 129 27.51 8.27 18.78
C PRO A 129 26.95 9.01 17.58
N LEU A 130 27.30 10.26 17.37
CA LEU A 130 26.75 11.10 16.28
C LEU A 130 26.87 10.45 14.90
N SER A 131 28.01 9.81 14.61
CA SER A 131 28.23 9.14 13.31
C SER A 131 27.35 7.91 13.13
N GLU A 132 27.14 7.13 14.18
CA GLU A 132 26.29 5.94 14.17
C GLU A 132 24.80 6.33 14.08
N ALA A 133 24.39 7.36 14.82
CA ALA A 133 23.06 7.94 14.75
C ALA A 133 22.74 8.44 13.34
N GLU A 134 23.68 9.12 12.68
CA GLU A 134 23.53 9.58 11.30
C GLU A 134 23.32 8.42 10.34
N SER A 135 24.18 7.39 10.39
CA SER A 135 24.08 6.22 9.51
C SER A 135 22.75 5.48 9.69
N MET A 136 22.37 5.23 10.94
CA MET A 136 21.11 4.54 11.25
C MET A 136 19.89 5.34 10.79
N LEU A 137 19.86 6.65 11.00
CA LEU A 137 18.75 7.50 10.55
C LEU A 137 18.68 7.58 9.03
N GLN A 138 19.85 7.65 8.35
CA GLN A 138 19.89 7.62 6.88
C GLN A 138 19.37 6.31 6.31
N GLU A 139 19.76 5.17 6.87
CA GLU A 139 19.25 3.86 6.47
C GLU A 139 17.73 3.74 6.68
N LYS A 140 17.26 4.19 7.86
CA LYS A 140 15.80 4.22 8.15
C LYS A 140 15.04 5.12 7.20
N LEU A 141 15.59 6.28 6.84
CA LEU A 141 14.99 7.19 5.89
C LEU A 141 14.86 6.53 4.51
N THR A 142 15.97 5.99 3.99
CA THR A 142 15.98 5.30 2.69
C THR A 142 15.01 4.12 2.64
N ALA A 143 14.98 3.31 3.71
CA ALA A 143 14.06 2.18 3.80
C ALA A 143 12.58 2.63 3.86
N ALA A 144 12.28 3.73 4.55
CA ALA A 144 10.95 4.29 4.63
C ALA A 144 10.49 4.90 3.29
N GLU A 145 11.37 5.60 2.59
CA GLU A 145 11.11 6.14 1.25
C GLU A 145 10.85 5.03 0.23
N GLN A 146 11.67 3.98 0.25
CA GLN A 146 11.46 2.80 -0.61
C GLN A 146 10.15 2.08 -0.28
N SER A 147 9.83 1.93 1.01
CA SER A 147 8.56 1.32 1.43
C SER A 147 7.35 2.14 1.01
N LEU A 148 7.45 3.47 1.01
CA LEU A 148 6.38 4.34 0.53
C LEU A 148 6.20 4.21 -0.99
N ALA A 149 7.29 4.24 -1.76
CA ALA A 149 7.23 4.01 -3.20
C ALA A 149 6.59 2.66 -3.55
N ASN A 150 6.97 1.59 -2.84
CA ASN A 150 6.37 0.28 -3.01
C ASN A 150 4.86 0.27 -2.69
N CYS A 151 4.43 1.01 -1.66
CA CYS A 151 3.01 1.12 -1.34
C CYS A 151 2.24 1.88 -2.45
N ASP A 152 2.81 2.94 -3.00
CA ASP A 152 2.18 3.71 -4.06
C ASP A 152 2.03 2.88 -5.35
N GLU A 153 3.05 2.11 -5.73
CA GLU A 153 2.98 1.14 -6.84
C GLU A 153 1.91 0.04 -6.59
N ASP A 154 1.86 -0.51 -5.37
CA ASP A 154 0.85 -1.51 -5.01
C ASP A 154 -0.57 -0.95 -5.07
N LEU A 155 -0.77 0.29 -4.65
CA LEU A 155 -2.07 0.96 -4.71
C LEU A 155 -2.53 1.17 -6.15
N GLU A 156 -1.63 1.58 -7.05
CA GLU A 156 -1.93 1.72 -8.47
C GLU A 156 -2.30 0.36 -9.07
N PHE A 157 -1.48 -0.65 -8.84
CA PHE A 157 -1.75 -2.01 -9.28
C PHE A 157 -3.11 -2.54 -8.78
N LEU A 158 -3.41 -2.40 -7.48
CA LEU A 158 -4.68 -2.88 -6.88
C LEU A 158 -5.89 -2.21 -7.53
N ARG A 159 -5.84 -0.92 -7.82
CA ARG A 159 -6.92 -0.19 -8.52
C ARG A 159 -7.15 -0.70 -9.93
N GLU A 160 -6.06 -1.01 -10.64
CA GLU A 160 -6.15 -1.63 -11.96
C GLU A 160 -6.81 -3.02 -11.90
N GLN A 161 -6.43 -3.84 -10.90
CA GLN A 161 -7.04 -5.17 -10.73
C GLN A 161 -8.52 -5.07 -10.37
N ILE A 162 -8.92 -4.16 -9.49
CA ILE A 162 -10.33 -3.90 -9.15
C ILE A 162 -11.11 -3.50 -10.41
N THR A 163 -10.61 -2.53 -11.16
CA THR A 163 -11.25 -2.07 -12.40
C THR A 163 -11.39 -3.21 -13.42
N THR A 164 -10.36 -4.04 -13.57
CA THR A 164 -10.39 -5.21 -14.46
C THR A 164 -11.49 -6.18 -14.07
N LEU A 165 -11.66 -6.47 -12.78
CA LEU A 165 -12.72 -7.35 -12.29
C LEU A 165 -14.11 -6.73 -12.39
N GLU A 166 -14.26 -5.42 -12.20
CA GLU A 166 -15.52 -4.72 -12.41
C GLU A 166 -15.97 -4.82 -13.87
N VAL A 167 -15.03 -4.61 -14.80
CA VAL A 167 -15.30 -4.80 -16.25
C VAL A 167 -15.64 -6.25 -16.58
N ALA A 168 -14.90 -7.22 -16.03
CA ALA A 168 -15.19 -8.65 -16.19
C ALA A 168 -16.58 -9.01 -15.66
N THR A 169 -16.94 -8.51 -14.48
CA THR A 169 -18.26 -8.68 -13.86
C THR A 169 -19.37 -8.12 -14.77
N ALA A 170 -19.20 -6.92 -15.31
CA ALA A 170 -20.16 -6.30 -16.22
C ALA A 170 -20.31 -7.10 -17.52
N ARG A 171 -19.22 -7.62 -18.10
CA ARG A 171 -19.25 -8.46 -19.31
C ARG A 171 -20.03 -9.76 -19.08
N VAL A 172 -19.76 -10.47 -18.00
CA VAL A 172 -20.47 -11.72 -17.63
C VAL A 172 -21.94 -11.45 -17.39
N TYR A 173 -22.29 -10.39 -16.67
CA TYR A 173 -23.67 -9.99 -16.42
C TYR A 173 -24.42 -9.65 -17.74
N ASN A 174 -23.82 -8.86 -18.61
CA ASN A 174 -24.42 -8.50 -19.89
C ASN A 174 -24.62 -9.72 -20.79
N TRP A 175 -23.68 -10.65 -20.79
CA TRP A 175 -23.82 -11.92 -21.51
C TRP A 175 -25.04 -12.71 -21.01
N ASP A 176 -25.24 -12.84 -19.69
CA ASP A 176 -26.43 -13.52 -19.14
C ASP A 176 -27.73 -12.82 -19.54
N VAL A 177 -27.76 -11.49 -19.52
CA VAL A 177 -28.96 -10.74 -19.99
C VAL A 177 -29.27 -11.01 -21.46
N VAL A 178 -28.24 -11.10 -22.31
CA VAL A 178 -28.42 -11.44 -23.73
C VAL A 178 -28.94 -12.87 -23.89
N GLN A 179 -28.40 -13.84 -23.16
CA GLN A 179 -28.89 -15.23 -23.22
C GLN A 179 -30.34 -15.34 -22.72
N ARG A 180 -30.71 -14.67 -21.63
CA ARG A 180 -32.11 -14.62 -21.15
C ARG A 180 -33.08 -14.06 -22.16
N ARG A 181 -32.66 -13.10 -22.98
CA ARG A 181 -33.50 -12.52 -24.04
C ARG A 181 -33.68 -13.51 -25.19
N LYS A 182 -32.64 -14.25 -25.57
CA LYS A 182 -32.72 -15.29 -26.61
C LYS A 182 -33.67 -16.41 -26.19
N ASP A 183 -33.51 -16.94 -24.97
CA ASP A 183 -34.39 -18.00 -24.44
C ASP A 183 -35.88 -17.57 -24.41
N LYS A 184 -36.15 -16.29 -24.13
CA LYS A 184 -37.51 -15.75 -24.15
C LYS A 184 -38.04 -15.49 -25.57
N GLY A 185 -37.17 -15.26 -26.55
CA GLY A 185 -37.50 -15.07 -27.96
C GLY A 185 -37.93 -16.38 -28.61
N ASP A 186 -37.16 -17.43 -28.40
CA ASP A 186 -37.44 -18.78 -28.97
C ASP A 186 -38.72 -19.42 -28.39
N GLY A 187 -39.09 -19.07 -27.13
CA GLY A 187 -40.36 -19.56 -26.54
C GLY A 187 -41.63 -18.86 -27.03
N LYS A 188 -41.56 -17.86 -27.94
CA LYS A 188 -42.71 -17.16 -28.49
C LYS A 188 -43.15 -17.62 -29.87
N GLU A 189 -42.37 -18.49 -30.54
CA GLU A 189 -42.71 -18.97 -31.89
C GLU A 189 -43.55 -20.26 -31.95
N GLU A 190 -43.78 -20.94 -30.81
CA GLU A 190 -44.75 -22.05 -30.76
C GLU A 190 -46.12 -21.58 -30.27
N LYS A 191 -46.88 -20.88 -31.12
CA LYS A 191 -48.35 -20.89 -31.06
C LYS A 191 -48.87 -21.92 -32.08
N PRO A 192 -49.58 -22.98 -31.63
CA PRO A 192 -50.25 -23.88 -32.56
C PRO A 192 -51.32 -23.11 -33.31
N GLN A 193 -51.28 -23.16 -34.65
CA GLN A 193 -52.42 -22.84 -35.48
C GLN A 193 -53.49 -23.90 -35.17
N ALA A 194 -54.54 -23.50 -34.45
CA ALA A 194 -55.74 -24.24 -34.34
C ALA A 194 -56.55 -24.03 -35.63
N GLY A 195 -56.78 -25.12 -36.34
CA GLY A 195 -57.69 -25.18 -37.48
C GLY A 195 -59.15 -25.05 -37.09
#